data_e11e5e761d2fba16dd0ba0cd0a2bfcd7
#
_entry.id   e11e5e761d2fba16dd0ba0cd0a2bfcd7
#
_cell.length_a   1.000
_cell.length_b   1.000
_cell.length_c   1.000
_cell.angle_alpha   90.00
_cell.angle_beta   90.00
_cell.angle_gamma   90.00
#
_symmetry.space_group_name_H-M   'P 1'
#
loop_
_entity.id
_entity.type
_entity.pdbx_description
1 polymer ?
#
loop_
_entity_poly.entity_id
_entity_poly.type
_entity_poly.pdbx_seq_one_letter_code
_entity_poly.pdbx_strand_id
1 'polypeptide(L)'
;IVDNLESHPERGSMAFFQQAGGKINTIAPDATAFPHRYPEHNLITGSFWNKGVDTAPHIAWSRSYWKKVSPYTDGFYINDEFSESEADVNLNFLGNFERLVAVKNEFDPTNLFRLNANIKPSI
;
A
#
# COMPACT_ATOMS: atom_id res chain seq x y z
N ILE A 1 11.73 -2.76 14.66
CA ILE A 1 11.51 -3.68 13.52
C ILE A 1 11.93 -5.09 13.91
N VAL A 2 13.19 -5.33 14.30
CA VAL A 2 13.73 -6.67 14.60
C VAL A 2 12.89 -7.39 15.66
N ASP A 3 12.66 -6.78 16.81
CA ASP A 3 11.87 -7.38 17.91
C ASP A 3 10.46 -7.82 17.48
N ASN A 4 9.87 -7.08 16.52
CA ASN A 4 8.56 -7.44 15.96
C ASN A 4 8.65 -8.65 15.03
N LEU A 5 9.71 -8.76 14.23
CA LEU A 5 9.91 -9.92 13.36
C LEU A 5 10.11 -11.19 14.18
N GLU A 6 10.87 -11.09 15.27
CA GLU A 6 11.11 -12.21 16.20
C GLU A 6 9.83 -12.65 16.94
N SER A 7 8.88 -11.75 17.14
CA SER A 7 7.61 -12.04 17.80
C SER A 7 6.58 -12.79 16.93
N HIS A 8 6.90 -13.09 15.65
CA HIS A 8 6.01 -13.85 14.80
C HIS A 8 5.79 -15.28 15.31
N PRO A 9 4.56 -15.80 15.31
CA PRO A 9 4.23 -17.10 15.92
C PRO A 9 5.10 -18.28 15.46
N GLU A 10 5.45 -18.33 14.17
CA GLU A 10 6.28 -19.40 13.58
C GLU A 10 7.59 -18.87 12.99
N ARG A 11 8.00 -17.65 13.34
CA ARG A 11 9.16 -16.96 12.74
C ARG A 11 9.12 -16.85 11.19
N GLY A 12 7.94 -17.04 10.61
CA GLY A 12 7.68 -16.92 9.18
C GLY A 12 7.40 -15.48 8.77
N SER A 13 8.28 -14.54 9.14
CA SER A 13 8.10 -13.11 8.88
C SER A 13 9.27 -12.51 8.13
N MET A 14 9.00 -11.47 7.37
CA MET A 14 10.06 -10.66 6.77
C MET A 14 9.71 -9.16 6.83
N ALA A 15 10.74 -8.33 6.83
CA ALA A 15 10.67 -6.92 6.49
C ALA A 15 11.73 -6.62 5.45
N PHE A 16 11.34 -5.98 4.38
CA PHE A 16 12.21 -5.65 3.27
C PHE A 16 12.12 -4.14 2.99
N PHE A 17 13.28 -3.48 2.94
CA PHE A 17 13.41 -2.09 2.54
C PHE A 17 13.90 -2.03 1.11
N GLN A 18 13.06 -1.56 0.23
CA GLN A 18 13.45 -1.23 -1.13
C GLN A 18 13.85 0.25 -1.19
N GLN A 19 15.12 0.52 -1.46
CA GLN A 19 15.59 1.89 -1.58
C GLN A 19 15.00 2.54 -2.83
N ALA A 20 14.36 3.69 -2.62
CA ALA A 20 13.94 4.59 -3.69
C ALA A 20 14.94 5.75 -3.83
N GLY A 21 14.84 6.51 -4.91
CA GLY A 21 15.71 7.67 -5.12
C GLY A 21 16.17 7.84 -6.57
N GLY A 22 17.19 8.67 -6.76
CA GLY A 22 17.76 8.93 -8.09
C GLY A 22 16.73 9.54 -9.04
N LYS A 23 16.53 8.94 -10.21
CA LYS A 23 15.64 9.46 -11.25
C LYS A 23 14.17 9.59 -10.81
N ILE A 24 13.69 8.72 -9.90
CA ILE A 24 12.31 8.80 -9.39
C ILE A 24 12.07 10.15 -8.73
N ASN A 25 13.01 10.63 -7.92
CA ASN A 25 12.88 11.86 -7.15
C ASN A 25 13.02 13.15 -7.98
N THR A 26 13.42 13.05 -9.26
CA THR A 26 13.49 14.18 -10.19
C THR A 26 12.19 14.43 -10.95
N ILE A 27 11.20 13.57 -10.81
CA ILE A 27 9.90 13.66 -11.48
C ILE A 27 8.92 14.34 -10.52
N ALA A 28 8.15 15.32 -11.03
CA ALA A 28 7.13 15.98 -10.21
C ALA A 28 6.05 14.97 -9.75
N PRO A 29 5.52 15.08 -8.51
CA PRO A 29 4.52 14.15 -7.98
C PRO A 29 3.24 14.06 -8.82
N ASP A 30 2.87 15.12 -9.51
CA ASP A 30 1.69 15.24 -10.36
C ASP A 30 1.92 14.87 -11.84
N ALA A 31 3.17 14.57 -12.22
CA ALA A 31 3.50 14.22 -13.61
C ALA A 31 2.91 12.88 -14.06
N THR A 32 2.61 11.98 -13.12
CA THR A 32 2.02 10.65 -13.38
C THR A 32 1.00 10.31 -12.29
N ALA A 33 0.31 9.18 -12.41
CA ALA A 33 -0.57 8.69 -11.34
C ALA A 33 0.17 8.36 -10.03
N PHE A 34 1.45 7.98 -10.11
CA PHE A 34 2.28 7.64 -8.96
C PHE A 34 2.83 8.90 -8.28
N PRO A 35 2.38 9.26 -7.05
CA PRO A 35 2.75 10.52 -6.40
C PRO A 35 4.01 10.43 -5.53
N HIS A 36 4.40 9.24 -5.09
CA HIS A 36 5.48 9.02 -4.12
C HIS A 36 6.85 9.24 -4.75
N ARG A 37 7.28 10.51 -4.79
CA ARG A 37 8.53 10.93 -5.46
C ARG A 37 9.67 11.24 -4.49
N TYR A 38 9.36 11.41 -3.20
CA TYR A 38 10.35 11.78 -2.18
C TYR A 38 10.68 10.67 -1.17
N PRO A 39 9.97 9.52 -1.10
CA PRO A 39 10.33 8.51 -0.12
C PRO A 39 11.73 7.99 -0.38
N GLU A 40 12.46 7.76 0.69
CA GLU A 40 13.79 7.13 0.62
C GLU A 40 13.69 5.61 0.52
N HIS A 41 12.63 5.05 1.06
CA HIS A 41 12.42 3.60 1.11
C HIS A 41 10.94 3.22 0.95
N ASN A 42 10.70 2.10 0.29
CA ASN A 42 9.46 1.36 0.37
C ASN A 42 9.66 0.21 1.37
N LEU A 43 8.80 0.12 2.39
CA LEU A 43 8.82 -0.96 3.37
C LEU A 43 7.77 -2.00 3.00
N ILE A 44 8.21 -3.20 2.69
CA ILE A 44 7.35 -4.36 2.47
C ILE A 44 7.47 -5.27 3.69
N THR A 45 6.34 -5.65 4.28
CA THR A 45 6.29 -6.61 5.40
C THR A 45 5.47 -7.81 4.99
N GLY A 46 5.92 -9.00 5.37
CA GLY A 46 5.24 -10.24 5.05
C GLY A 46 5.16 -11.18 6.24
N SER A 47 4.07 -11.95 6.28
CA SER A 47 3.88 -13.06 7.19
C SER A 47 3.57 -14.31 6.37
N PHE A 48 4.28 -15.38 6.66
CA PHE A 48 4.19 -16.66 5.96
C PHE A 48 3.87 -17.77 6.96
N TRP A 49 3.05 -18.70 6.55
CA TRP A 49 2.69 -19.87 7.36
C TRP A 49 2.43 -21.10 6.49
N ASN A 50 2.50 -22.26 7.10
CA ASN A 50 2.26 -23.52 6.40
C ASN A 50 0.75 -23.70 6.11
N LYS A 51 0.44 -24.42 5.03
CA LYS A 51 -0.94 -24.77 4.72
C LYS A 51 -1.53 -25.66 5.82
N GLY A 52 -2.73 -25.30 6.29
CA GLY A 52 -3.48 -26.07 7.28
C GLY A 52 -3.28 -25.63 8.73
N VAL A 53 -2.43 -24.64 9.01
CA VAL A 53 -2.35 -24.02 10.35
C VAL A 53 -3.45 -22.97 10.54
N ASP A 54 -3.74 -22.62 11.80
CA ASP A 54 -4.63 -21.52 12.12
C ASP A 54 -4.01 -20.19 11.64
N THR A 55 -4.71 -19.48 10.78
CA THR A 55 -4.23 -18.22 10.19
C THR A 55 -4.44 -17.02 11.11
N ALA A 56 -5.32 -17.11 12.11
CA ALA A 56 -5.71 -15.99 12.95
C ALA A 56 -4.52 -15.34 13.69
N PRO A 57 -3.58 -16.09 14.30
CA PRO A 57 -2.41 -15.51 14.96
C PRO A 57 -1.50 -14.76 13.98
N HIS A 58 -1.34 -15.25 12.75
CA HIS A 58 -0.48 -14.63 11.72
C HIS A 58 -1.08 -13.31 11.22
N ILE A 59 -2.39 -13.29 10.99
CA ILE A 59 -3.12 -12.07 10.61
C ILE A 59 -3.07 -11.04 11.74
N ALA A 60 -3.30 -11.48 12.99
CA ALA A 60 -3.21 -10.60 14.17
C ALA A 60 -1.82 -10.00 14.32
N TRP A 61 -0.78 -10.81 14.11
CA TRP A 61 0.60 -10.35 14.12
C TRP A 61 0.85 -9.28 13.04
N SER A 62 0.44 -9.54 11.79
CA SER A 62 0.61 -8.59 10.67
C SER A 62 -0.07 -7.24 10.96
N ARG A 63 -1.31 -7.26 11.47
CA ARG A 63 -2.04 -6.06 11.86
C ARG A 63 -1.35 -5.30 13.01
N SER A 64 -0.86 -6.02 14.01
CA SER A 64 -0.10 -5.44 15.12
C SER A 64 1.21 -4.81 14.65
N TYR A 65 1.91 -5.47 13.73
CA TYR A 65 3.13 -4.95 13.15
C TYR A 65 2.86 -3.68 12.34
N TRP A 66 1.85 -3.71 11.47
CA TRP A 66 1.43 -2.54 10.71
C TRP A 66 1.09 -1.35 11.63
N LYS A 67 0.33 -1.56 12.68
CA LYS A 67 -0.01 -0.51 13.66
C LYS A 67 1.22 0.18 14.26
N LYS A 68 2.34 -0.52 14.38
CA LYS A 68 3.59 0.02 14.93
C LYS A 68 4.41 0.78 13.90
N VAL A 69 4.33 0.42 12.62
CA VAL A 69 5.12 1.05 11.56
C VAL A 69 4.38 2.15 10.82
N SER A 70 3.06 2.08 10.74
CA SER A 70 2.23 3.06 10.02
C SER A 70 2.46 4.53 10.42
N PRO A 71 2.76 4.89 11.68
CA PRO A 71 3.08 6.28 12.03
C PRO A 71 4.35 6.84 11.38
N TYR A 72 5.16 5.99 10.75
CA TYR A 72 6.40 6.35 10.07
C TYR A 72 6.29 6.25 8.54
N THR A 73 5.07 6.12 8.01
CA THR A 73 4.80 5.97 6.58
C THR A 73 3.97 7.14 6.08
N ASP A 74 4.21 7.56 4.84
CA ASP A 74 3.51 8.70 4.21
C ASP A 74 2.43 8.24 3.22
N GLY A 75 2.29 6.93 2.98
CA GLY A 75 1.33 6.37 2.04
C GLY A 75 1.67 4.94 1.66
N PHE A 76 1.04 4.46 0.60
CA PHE A 76 1.15 3.07 0.16
C PHE A 76 1.57 2.98 -1.30
N TYR A 77 2.15 1.84 -1.68
CA TYR A 77 2.34 1.46 -3.06
C TYR A 77 1.26 0.47 -3.47
N ILE A 78 0.34 0.91 -4.31
CA ILE A 78 -0.91 0.23 -4.66
C ILE A 78 -0.74 -1.21 -5.16
N ASN A 79 0.39 -1.54 -5.77
CA ASN A 79 0.62 -2.89 -6.30
C ASN A 79 1.03 -3.90 -5.23
N ASP A 80 1.42 -3.43 -4.06
CA ASP A 80 1.88 -4.26 -2.94
C ASP A 80 0.83 -4.36 -1.83
N GLU A 81 -0.31 -3.69 -1.99
CA GLU A 81 -1.33 -3.58 -0.96
C GLU A 81 -2.64 -4.25 -1.35
N PHE A 82 -3.25 -4.91 -0.38
CA PHE A 82 -4.65 -5.33 -0.40
C PHE A 82 -5.47 -4.39 0.48
N SER A 83 -5.75 -3.19 -0.02
CA SER A 83 -6.53 -2.22 0.73
C SER A 83 -8.00 -2.61 0.76
N GLU A 84 -8.59 -2.59 1.95
CA GLU A 84 -10.01 -2.86 2.18
C GLU A 84 -10.81 -1.54 2.30
N SER A 85 -10.14 -0.38 2.44
CA SER A 85 -10.82 0.89 2.67
C SER A 85 -10.58 1.91 1.56
N GLU A 86 -11.58 2.75 1.32
CA GLU A 86 -11.50 3.85 0.37
C GLU A 86 -10.46 4.91 0.80
N ALA A 87 -10.28 5.08 2.11
CA ALA A 87 -9.27 5.99 2.65
C ALA A 87 -7.85 5.53 2.29
N ASP A 88 -7.59 4.22 2.35
CA ASP A 88 -6.29 3.67 1.96
C ASP A 88 -6.04 3.82 0.46
N VAL A 89 -7.07 3.60 -0.38
CA VAL A 89 -6.98 3.86 -1.83
C VAL A 89 -6.57 5.30 -2.11
N ASN A 90 -7.14 6.27 -1.39
CA ASN A 90 -6.79 7.68 -1.56
C ASN A 90 -5.33 7.95 -1.17
N LEU A 91 -4.82 7.30 -0.12
CA LEU A 91 -3.42 7.43 0.30
C LEU A 91 -2.41 6.89 -0.74
N ASN A 92 -2.81 5.96 -1.60
CA ASN A 92 -1.96 5.52 -2.72
C ASN A 92 -1.71 6.64 -3.74
N PHE A 93 -2.67 7.54 -3.92
CA PHE A 93 -2.63 8.56 -4.96
C PHE A 93 -2.40 9.97 -4.46
N LEU A 94 -2.53 10.22 -3.14
CA LEU A 94 -2.33 11.52 -2.51
C LEU A 94 -3.03 12.65 -3.29
N GLY A 95 -2.32 13.73 -3.60
CA GLY A 95 -2.83 14.88 -4.37
C GLY A 95 -3.28 14.59 -5.80
N ASN A 96 -3.00 13.40 -6.35
CA ASN A 96 -3.42 13.02 -7.70
C ASN A 96 -4.81 12.39 -7.74
N PHE A 97 -5.41 12.08 -6.58
CA PHE A 97 -6.67 11.32 -6.51
C PHE A 97 -7.82 12.01 -7.26
N GLU A 98 -8.04 13.30 -7.02
CA GLU A 98 -9.13 14.05 -7.69
C GLU A 98 -8.99 14.05 -9.22
N ARG A 99 -7.76 14.21 -9.73
CA ARG A 99 -7.50 14.13 -11.17
C ARG A 99 -7.79 12.74 -11.72
N LEU A 100 -7.48 11.69 -10.98
CA LEU A 100 -7.78 10.31 -11.37
C LEU A 100 -9.29 10.03 -11.35
N VAL A 101 -10.04 10.61 -10.42
CA VAL A 101 -11.52 10.57 -10.42
C VAL A 101 -12.07 11.28 -11.67
N ALA A 102 -11.52 12.44 -12.04
CA ALA A 102 -11.95 13.14 -13.27
C ALA A 102 -11.70 12.28 -14.53
N VAL A 103 -10.53 11.66 -14.64
CA VAL A 103 -10.21 10.70 -15.72
C VAL A 103 -11.18 9.51 -15.69
N LYS A 104 -11.49 8.98 -14.51
CA LYS A 104 -12.43 7.87 -14.35
C LYS A 104 -13.84 8.26 -14.81
N ASN A 105 -14.31 9.46 -14.48
CA ASN A 105 -15.60 9.96 -14.91
C ASN A 105 -15.70 10.09 -16.44
N GLU A 106 -14.61 10.49 -17.09
CA GLU A 106 -14.56 10.66 -18.54
C GLU A 106 -14.49 9.32 -19.29
N PHE A 107 -13.63 8.40 -18.86
CA PHE A 107 -13.30 7.20 -19.63
C PHE A 107 -14.00 5.93 -19.14
N ASP A 108 -14.47 5.89 -17.90
CA ASP A 108 -15.16 4.73 -17.33
C ASP A 108 -16.26 5.14 -16.33
N PRO A 109 -17.25 5.94 -16.77
CA PRO A 109 -18.32 6.44 -15.91
C PRO A 109 -19.21 5.34 -15.31
N THR A 110 -19.29 4.19 -15.97
CA THR A 110 -20.06 3.03 -15.48
C THR A 110 -19.29 2.14 -14.54
N ASN A 111 -18.03 2.48 -14.24
CA ASN A 111 -17.15 1.72 -13.37
C ASN A 111 -16.98 0.25 -13.79
N LEU A 112 -16.77 0.01 -15.09
CA LEU A 112 -16.53 -1.32 -15.64
C LEU A 112 -15.23 -1.91 -15.06
N PHE A 113 -14.15 -1.13 -15.00
CA PHE A 113 -12.86 -1.49 -14.40
C PHE A 113 -12.88 -1.15 -12.91
N ARG A 114 -13.32 -2.09 -12.07
CA ARG A 114 -13.58 -1.89 -10.64
C ARG A 114 -12.85 -2.84 -9.69
N LEU A 115 -11.96 -3.67 -10.20
CA LEU A 115 -11.20 -4.62 -9.38
C LEU A 115 -10.01 -3.93 -8.70
N ASN A 116 -9.53 -4.55 -7.62
CA ASN A 116 -8.42 -4.06 -6.79
C ASN A 116 -8.71 -2.69 -6.16
N ALA A 117 -7.72 -1.82 -6.07
CA ALA A 117 -7.85 -0.47 -5.52
C ALA A 117 -8.62 0.44 -6.49
N ASN A 118 -9.94 0.28 -6.51
CA ASN A 118 -10.83 0.95 -7.44
C ASN A 118 -10.95 2.45 -7.15
N ILE A 119 -10.65 3.28 -8.14
CA ILE A 119 -11.05 4.69 -8.16
C ILE A 119 -12.49 4.73 -8.64
N LYS A 120 -13.42 5.09 -7.76
CA LYS A 120 -14.84 5.16 -8.11
C LYS A 120 -15.15 6.43 -8.88
N PRO A 121 -16.00 6.37 -9.93
CA PRO A 121 -16.55 7.58 -10.53
C PRO A 121 -17.44 8.29 -9.52
N SER A 122 -17.53 9.60 -9.64
CA SER A 122 -18.35 10.47 -8.76
C SER A 122 -19.65 10.97 -9.44
N ILE A 123 -20.00 10.43 -10.60
CA ILE A 123 -21.19 10.77 -11.41
C ILE A 123 -22.20 9.63 -11.40
#